data_cb1bb85ff32668aacd9145e5dcecb11b
#
_entry.id   cb1bb85ff32668aacd9145e5dcecb11b
#
_cell.length_a   1.000
_cell.length_b   1.000
_cell.length_c   1.000
_cell.angle_alpha   90.00
_cell.angle_beta   90.00
_cell.angle_gamma   90.00
#
_symmetry.space_group_name_H-M   'P 1'
#
loop_
_entity.id
_entity.type
_entity.pdbx_description
1 polymer ?
#
loop_
_entity_poly.entity_id
_entity_poly.type
_entity_poly.pdbx_seq_one_letter_code
_entity_poly.pdbx_strand_id
1 'polypeptide(L)'
;MFEDYLTYLLAEKRYSPLTVRAYGDDIRQFALFCLRAGDPETGSAEDSGGEGAAETPLAGPRLVCPLPEGFDPARVRGDDLRAWIMYLTGEKKLSARSVNRKISSVKSFYRFLRKRKIVDRDLFARITALKTPSRLPSFVEESRMNSLVDELLDPSDDFLAQRDALVILLLYATGIRLAELLSLRIDDFSDDFDILKIKGKGDKERIVPVVGPVAALVRRHLELIRAENICESGNNCLFLTRDGKPMSRTEAYRVVHGVLREAGVQGKSSPHVLRHTFATHLLNRWTDIRVIQELLGHASLEATQIYTHNSIEALKQAYKQAHPRAKKR
;
A
#
# COMPACT_ATOMS: atom_id res chain seq x y z
N MET A 1 -13.09 -24.41 -11.13
CA MET A 1 -11.64 -24.28 -11.44
C MET A 1 -11.12 -22.86 -11.18
N PHE A 2 -11.62 -21.83 -11.88
CA PHE A 2 -11.13 -20.44 -11.66
C PHE A 2 -11.55 -19.90 -10.29
N GLU A 3 -12.77 -20.13 -9.87
CA GLU A 3 -13.27 -19.78 -8.53
C GLU A 3 -12.48 -20.49 -7.43
N ASP A 4 -12.11 -21.76 -7.62
CA ASP A 4 -11.25 -22.49 -6.68
C ASP A 4 -9.88 -21.84 -6.54
N TYR A 5 -9.34 -21.29 -7.65
CA TYR A 5 -8.08 -20.55 -7.61
C TYR A 5 -8.22 -19.25 -6.81
N LEU A 6 -9.30 -18.50 -7.02
CA LEU A 6 -9.55 -17.26 -6.26
C LEU A 6 -9.72 -17.57 -4.77
N THR A 7 -10.45 -18.63 -4.45
CA THR A 7 -10.59 -19.13 -3.06
C THR A 7 -9.24 -19.55 -2.48
N TYR A 8 -8.41 -20.27 -3.25
CA TYR A 8 -7.05 -20.63 -2.86
C TYR A 8 -6.19 -19.39 -2.55
N LEU A 9 -6.29 -18.32 -3.35
CA LEU A 9 -5.57 -17.08 -3.08
C LEU A 9 -6.03 -16.40 -1.80
N LEU A 10 -7.35 -16.40 -1.53
CA LEU A 10 -7.92 -15.81 -0.32
C LEU A 10 -7.60 -16.64 0.93
N ALA A 11 -7.94 -17.93 0.92
CA ALA A 11 -7.90 -18.80 2.09
C ALA A 11 -6.49 -19.31 2.41
N GLU A 12 -5.79 -19.89 1.41
CA GLU A 12 -4.47 -20.49 1.65
C GLU A 12 -3.32 -19.48 1.54
N LYS A 13 -3.37 -18.57 0.53
CA LYS A 13 -2.33 -17.57 0.33
C LYS A 13 -2.55 -16.29 1.15
N ARG A 14 -3.73 -16.12 1.74
CA ARG A 14 -4.11 -14.94 2.53
C ARG A 14 -3.84 -13.63 1.80
N TYR A 15 -4.14 -13.61 0.49
CA TYR A 15 -4.03 -12.39 -0.30
C TYR A 15 -5.21 -11.46 0.01
N SER A 16 -4.96 -10.15 -0.07
CA SER A 16 -6.03 -9.17 0.10
C SER A 16 -7.06 -9.29 -1.02
N PRO A 17 -8.35 -8.97 -0.77
CA PRO A 17 -9.40 -8.97 -1.81
C PRO A 17 -9.01 -8.16 -3.05
N LEU A 18 -8.34 -7.01 -2.88
CA LEU A 18 -7.83 -6.20 -3.99
C LEU A 18 -6.76 -6.92 -4.82
N THR A 19 -5.88 -7.69 -4.18
CA THR A 19 -4.87 -8.48 -4.89
C THR A 19 -5.52 -9.61 -5.67
N VAL A 20 -6.51 -10.29 -5.07
CA VAL A 20 -7.25 -11.37 -5.73
C VAL A 20 -8.00 -10.85 -6.93
N ARG A 21 -8.69 -9.70 -6.80
CA ARG A 21 -9.36 -9.02 -7.91
C ARG A 21 -8.37 -8.68 -9.04
N ALA A 22 -7.25 -8.04 -8.72
CA ALA A 22 -6.25 -7.68 -9.73
C ALA A 22 -5.67 -8.91 -10.46
N TYR A 23 -5.47 -10.03 -9.75
CA TYR A 23 -5.02 -11.29 -10.35
C TYR A 23 -6.09 -11.88 -11.26
N GLY A 24 -7.34 -11.88 -10.81
CA GLY A 24 -8.48 -12.36 -11.60
C GLY A 24 -8.66 -11.57 -12.89
N ASP A 25 -8.60 -10.24 -12.82
CA ASP A 25 -8.72 -9.35 -13.98
C ASP A 25 -7.56 -9.57 -14.98
N ASP A 26 -6.33 -9.77 -14.49
CA ASP A 26 -5.18 -10.06 -15.36
C ASP A 26 -5.33 -11.40 -16.09
N ILE A 27 -5.80 -12.44 -15.39
CA ILE A 27 -6.02 -13.77 -15.97
C ILE A 27 -7.16 -13.73 -16.99
N ARG A 28 -8.23 -13.00 -16.69
CA ARG A 28 -9.36 -12.81 -17.62
C ARG A 28 -8.92 -12.08 -18.89
N GLN A 29 -8.09 -11.02 -18.76
CA GLN A 29 -7.54 -10.32 -19.93
C GLN A 29 -6.68 -11.25 -20.78
N PHE A 30 -5.87 -12.11 -20.17
CA PHE A 30 -5.07 -13.10 -20.88
C PHE A 30 -5.97 -14.13 -21.60
N ALA A 31 -7.00 -14.64 -20.95
CA ALA A 31 -7.94 -15.58 -21.53
C ALA A 31 -8.68 -15.00 -22.75
N LEU A 32 -9.14 -13.74 -22.65
CA LEU A 32 -9.76 -13.03 -23.78
C LEU A 32 -8.80 -12.84 -24.95
N PHE A 33 -7.53 -12.55 -24.67
CA PHE A 33 -6.51 -12.45 -25.72
C PHE A 33 -6.31 -13.77 -26.44
N CYS A 34 -6.19 -14.88 -25.72
CA CYS A 34 -6.02 -16.22 -26.32
C CYS A 34 -7.19 -16.61 -27.22
N LEU A 35 -8.42 -16.29 -26.83
CA LEU A 35 -9.61 -16.58 -27.67
C LEU A 35 -9.62 -15.74 -28.97
N ARG A 36 -9.30 -14.45 -28.89
CA ARG A 36 -9.22 -13.56 -30.06
C ARG A 36 -8.10 -13.97 -31.04
N ALA A 37 -6.97 -14.44 -30.53
CA ALA A 37 -5.85 -14.90 -31.34
C ALA A 37 -6.16 -16.22 -32.06
N GLY A 38 -7.12 -17.02 -31.54
CA GLY A 38 -7.57 -18.27 -32.15
C GLY A 38 -8.63 -18.12 -33.25
N ASP A 39 -9.31 -16.94 -33.34
CA ASP A 39 -10.33 -16.64 -34.34
C ASP A 39 -9.92 -15.44 -35.18
N PRO A 40 -9.42 -15.64 -36.41
CA PRO A 40 -8.98 -14.53 -37.27
C PRO A 40 -10.13 -13.67 -37.85
N GLU A 41 -11.41 -14.05 -37.66
CA GLU A 41 -12.55 -13.33 -38.22
C GLU A 41 -13.20 -12.27 -37.31
N THR A 42 -12.78 -12.11 -36.06
CA THR A 42 -13.35 -11.08 -35.16
C THR A 42 -12.38 -9.91 -34.91
N GLY A 43 -11.88 -9.34 -35.97
CA GLY A 43 -11.17 -8.05 -35.91
C GLY A 43 -12.18 -6.90 -35.87
N SER A 44 -12.39 -6.35 -34.70
CA SER A 44 -13.06 -5.08 -34.37
C SER A 44 -14.25 -5.23 -33.40
N ALA A 45 -13.94 -5.52 -32.14
CA ALA A 45 -14.77 -5.08 -31.05
C ALA A 45 -13.92 -4.16 -30.16
N GLU A 46 -14.29 -2.89 -30.17
CA GLU A 46 -13.64 -1.84 -29.40
C GLU A 46 -13.58 -2.23 -27.91
N ASP A 47 -12.36 -2.35 -27.42
CA ASP A 47 -12.07 -2.47 -26.00
C ASP A 47 -12.32 -1.08 -25.39
N SER A 48 -13.57 -0.80 -25.02
CA SER A 48 -13.91 0.36 -24.21
C SER A 48 -13.22 0.19 -22.85
N GLY A 49 -11.96 0.64 -22.80
CA GLY A 49 -11.20 0.83 -21.59
C GLY A 49 -11.93 1.79 -20.69
N GLY A 50 -12.74 1.28 -19.79
CA GLY A 50 -13.36 2.03 -18.72
C GLY A 50 -12.31 2.51 -17.72
N GLU A 51 -11.65 3.63 -18.02
CA GLU A 51 -11.11 4.50 -17.00
C GLU A 51 -12.30 5.20 -16.35
N GLY A 52 -12.47 4.98 -15.04
CA GLY A 52 -13.45 5.73 -14.25
C GLY A 52 -14.80 5.04 -14.03
N ALA A 53 -14.82 3.86 -13.45
CA ALA A 53 -16.01 3.39 -12.77
C ALA A 53 -16.08 4.02 -11.38
N ALA A 54 -16.98 5.00 -11.22
CA ALA A 54 -17.47 5.49 -9.96
C ALA A 54 -17.86 4.30 -9.06
N GLU A 55 -17.44 4.35 -7.80
CA GLU A 55 -17.82 3.39 -6.76
C GLU A 55 -19.35 3.42 -6.58
N THR A 56 -20.04 2.51 -7.21
CA THR A 56 -21.41 2.18 -6.83
C THR A 56 -21.35 1.10 -5.76
N PRO A 57 -22.02 1.25 -4.61
CA PRO A 57 -22.04 0.21 -3.57
C PRO A 57 -22.87 -0.97 -4.08
N LEU A 58 -22.20 -2.03 -4.52
CA LEU A 58 -22.84 -3.27 -4.93
C LEU A 58 -22.92 -4.23 -3.74
N ALA A 59 -24.15 -4.59 -3.42
CA ALA A 59 -24.52 -5.67 -2.54
C ALA A 59 -23.98 -7.02 -3.07
N GLY A 60 -23.22 -7.75 -2.21
CA GLY A 60 -22.84 -9.15 -2.41
C GLY A 60 -21.51 -9.40 -3.11
N PRO A 61 -20.77 -10.47 -2.74
CA PRO A 61 -19.38 -10.67 -3.12
C PRO A 61 -19.20 -11.37 -4.46
N ARG A 62 -19.38 -10.71 -5.57
CA ARG A 62 -18.73 -11.13 -6.82
C ARG A 62 -17.40 -10.40 -6.98
N LEU A 63 -16.36 -10.94 -6.37
CA LEU A 63 -15.01 -10.35 -6.34
C LEU A 63 -14.34 -10.24 -7.71
N VAL A 64 -14.74 -11.07 -8.69
CA VAL A 64 -14.11 -11.12 -10.03
C VAL A 64 -15.13 -11.66 -11.05
N CYS A 65 -15.10 -11.11 -12.27
CA CYS A 65 -15.87 -11.68 -13.38
C CYS A 65 -15.34 -13.08 -13.74
N PRO A 66 -16.19 -14.04 -14.15
CA PRO A 66 -15.79 -15.37 -14.59
C PRO A 66 -14.84 -15.31 -15.79
N LEU A 67 -14.12 -16.40 -16.03
CA LEU A 67 -13.38 -16.54 -17.28
C LEU A 67 -14.33 -16.55 -18.47
N PRO A 68 -13.89 -16.07 -19.64
CA PRO A 68 -14.70 -16.08 -20.84
C PRO A 68 -15.04 -17.52 -21.23
N GLU A 69 -16.25 -17.72 -21.78
CA GLU A 69 -16.68 -19.01 -22.33
C GLU A 69 -15.74 -19.46 -23.45
N GLY A 70 -15.52 -20.76 -23.54
CA GLY A 70 -14.60 -21.34 -24.55
C GLY A 70 -13.12 -21.28 -24.20
N PHE A 71 -12.70 -20.59 -23.13
CA PHE A 71 -11.31 -20.60 -22.72
C PHE A 71 -10.92 -21.91 -22.02
N ASP A 72 -10.01 -22.65 -22.67
CA ASP A 72 -9.40 -23.86 -22.10
C ASP A 72 -7.92 -23.61 -21.79
N PRO A 73 -7.52 -23.50 -20.50
CA PRO A 73 -6.14 -23.27 -20.14
C PRO A 73 -5.18 -24.40 -20.56
N ALA A 74 -5.68 -25.64 -20.81
CA ALA A 74 -4.85 -26.74 -21.24
C ALA A 74 -4.41 -26.62 -22.72
N ARG A 75 -5.16 -25.88 -23.52
CA ARG A 75 -4.83 -25.61 -24.94
C ARG A 75 -3.81 -24.52 -25.16
N VAL A 76 -3.61 -23.65 -24.18
CA VAL A 76 -2.68 -22.52 -24.26
C VAL A 76 -1.25 -22.99 -24.45
N ARG A 77 -0.50 -22.36 -25.34
CA ARG A 77 0.89 -22.65 -25.67
C ARG A 77 1.81 -21.54 -25.19
N GLY A 78 3.10 -21.82 -25.10
CA GLY A 78 4.12 -20.80 -24.76
C GLY A 78 4.18 -19.64 -25.78
N ASP A 79 3.78 -19.90 -27.03
CA ASP A 79 3.74 -18.87 -28.09
C ASP A 79 2.58 -17.88 -27.88
N ASP A 80 1.44 -18.35 -27.38
CA ASP A 80 0.30 -17.48 -27.04
C ASP A 80 0.71 -16.50 -25.92
N LEU A 81 1.46 -17.00 -24.94
CA LEU A 81 1.97 -16.17 -23.86
C LEU A 81 3.00 -15.13 -24.36
N ARG A 82 3.87 -15.50 -25.31
CA ARG A 82 4.80 -14.54 -25.95
C ARG A 82 4.04 -13.50 -26.76
N ALA A 83 3.08 -13.92 -27.55
CA ALA A 83 2.22 -13.02 -28.34
C ALA A 83 1.49 -12.04 -27.43
N TRP A 84 0.94 -12.51 -26.28
CA TRP A 84 0.32 -11.63 -25.30
C TRP A 84 1.29 -10.61 -24.70
N ILE A 85 2.52 -11.00 -24.37
CA ILE A 85 3.56 -10.09 -23.87
C ILE A 85 3.89 -9.02 -24.93
N MET A 86 4.00 -9.42 -26.20
CA MET A 86 4.22 -8.49 -27.33
C MET A 86 3.04 -7.52 -27.48
N TYR A 87 1.81 -8.00 -27.41
CA TYR A 87 0.60 -7.17 -27.40
C TYR A 87 0.61 -6.14 -26.27
N LEU A 88 0.91 -6.59 -25.04
CA LEU A 88 0.95 -5.69 -23.86
C LEU A 88 2.02 -4.61 -23.98
N THR A 89 3.17 -4.94 -24.58
CA THR A 89 4.29 -3.99 -24.72
C THR A 89 4.16 -3.11 -25.97
N GLY A 90 3.75 -3.66 -27.10
CA GLY A 90 3.68 -2.98 -28.38
C GLY A 90 2.39 -2.17 -28.55
N GLU A 91 1.24 -2.84 -28.49
CA GLU A 91 -0.06 -2.21 -28.74
C GLU A 91 -0.59 -1.45 -27.52
N LYS A 92 -0.61 -2.08 -26.36
CA LYS A 92 -1.09 -1.44 -25.11
C LYS A 92 -0.05 -0.53 -24.46
N LYS A 93 1.19 -0.52 -24.94
CA LYS A 93 2.30 0.34 -24.47
C LYS A 93 2.48 0.33 -22.93
N LEU A 94 2.22 -0.82 -22.29
CA LEU A 94 2.35 -0.94 -20.85
C LEU A 94 3.82 -0.93 -20.40
N SER A 95 4.08 -0.38 -19.22
CA SER A 95 5.42 -0.41 -18.62
C SER A 95 5.87 -1.85 -18.34
N ALA A 96 7.19 -2.12 -18.43
CA ALA A 96 7.78 -3.43 -18.11
C ALA A 96 7.34 -3.94 -16.71
N ARG A 97 7.19 -3.04 -15.71
CA ARG A 97 6.69 -3.39 -14.38
C ARG A 97 5.24 -3.88 -14.42
N SER A 98 4.37 -3.21 -15.17
CA SER A 98 2.96 -3.62 -15.33
C SER A 98 2.85 -4.95 -16.05
N VAL A 99 3.62 -5.15 -17.12
CA VAL A 99 3.66 -6.43 -17.84
C VAL A 99 4.17 -7.55 -16.95
N ASN A 100 5.27 -7.35 -16.21
CA ASN A 100 5.81 -8.35 -15.27
C ASN A 100 4.79 -8.72 -14.17
N ARG A 101 4.00 -7.75 -13.67
CA ARG A 101 2.93 -8.03 -12.71
C ARG A 101 1.87 -8.94 -13.32
N LYS A 102 1.42 -8.64 -14.56
CA LYS A 102 0.44 -9.45 -15.28
C LYS A 102 0.96 -10.87 -15.57
N ILE A 103 2.23 -10.99 -16.00
CA ILE A 103 2.90 -12.29 -16.16
C ILE A 103 2.87 -13.08 -14.83
N SER A 104 3.14 -12.41 -13.71
CA SER A 104 3.15 -13.05 -12.37
C SER A 104 1.76 -13.57 -11.98
N SER A 105 0.69 -12.84 -12.31
CA SER A 105 -0.70 -13.27 -12.05
C SER A 105 -1.04 -14.54 -12.83
N VAL A 106 -0.77 -14.55 -14.15
CA VAL A 106 -1.02 -15.71 -15.01
C VAL A 106 -0.12 -16.90 -14.60
N LYS A 107 1.16 -16.65 -14.29
CA LYS A 107 2.09 -17.69 -13.79
C LYS A 107 1.59 -18.33 -12.50
N SER A 108 1.03 -17.53 -11.58
CA SER A 108 0.45 -18.04 -10.34
C SER A 108 -0.73 -18.97 -10.60
N PHE A 109 -1.60 -18.61 -11.55
CA PHE A 109 -2.74 -19.43 -11.96
C PHE A 109 -2.29 -20.75 -12.58
N TYR A 110 -1.37 -20.74 -13.53
CA TYR A 110 -0.85 -21.98 -14.15
C TYR A 110 -0.10 -22.86 -13.16
N ARG A 111 0.58 -22.29 -12.16
CA ARG A 111 1.18 -23.05 -11.08
C ARG A 111 0.12 -23.79 -10.25
N PHE A 112 -1.00 -23.15 -9.98
CA PHE A 112 -2.14 -23.76 -9.30
C PHE A 112 -2.73 -24.90 -10.13
N LEU A 113 -2.96 -24.68 -11.45
CA LEU A 113 -3.48 -25.69 -12.35
C LEU A 113 -2.54 -26.93 -12.44
N ARG A 114 -1.23 -26.72 -12.49
CA ARG A 114 -0.24 -27.80 -12.48
C ARG A 114 -0.30 -28.60 -11.17
N LYS A 115 -0.40 -27.93 -10.03
CA LYS A 115 -0.57 -28.61 -8.72
C LYS A 115 -1.82 -29.48 -8.70
N ARG A 116 -2.87 -29.09 -9.41
CA ARG A 116 -4.12 -29.84 -9.58
C ARG A 116 -4.09 -30.85 -10.74
N LYS A 117 -2.97 -30.99 -11.43
CA LYS A 117 -2.81 -31.88 -12.61
C LYS A 117 -3.79 -31.59 -13.76
N ILE A 118 -4.27 -30.36 -13.88
CA ILE A 118 -5.15 -29.90 -14.97
C ILE A 118 -4.32 -29.54 -16.20
N VAL A 119 -3.08 -29.06 -15.97
CA VAL A 119 -2.11 -28.72 -17.01
C VAL A 119 -0.77 -29.35 -16.62
N ASP A 120 -0.15 -30.06 -17.55
CA ASP A 120 1.14 -30.75 -17.31
C ASP A 120 2.35 -29.87 -17.67
N ARG A 121 2.17 -28.95 -18.64
CA ARG A 121 3.28 -28.16 -19.21
C ARG A 121 3.59 -26.94 -18.37
N ASP A 122 4.89 -26.61 -18.27
CA ASP A 122 5.33 -25.33 -17.73
C ASP A 122 5.44 -24.28 -18.85
N LEU A 123 4.39 -23.52 -19.05
CA LEU A 123 4.34 -22.44 -20.06
C LEU A 123 5.38 -21.35 -19.81
N PHE A 124 5.86 -21.21 -18.58
CA PHE A 124 6.76 -20.13 -18.15
C PHE A 124 8.23 -20.54 -18.12
N ALA A 125 8.58 -21.78 -18.46
CA ALA A 125 9.97 -22.28 -18.40
C ALA A 125 10.95 -21.41 -19.22
N ARG A 126 10.49 -20.81 -20.33
CA ARG A 126 11.29 -19.99 -21.25
C ARG A 126 10.89 -18.50 -21.23
N ILE A 127 10.09 -18.07 -20.27
CA ILE A 127 9.67 -16.68 -20.14
C ILE A 127 10.53 -15.98 -19.11
N THR A 128 11.29 -14.99 -19.57
CA THR A 128 12.12 -14.14 -18.72
C THR A 128 11.36 -12.85 -18.39
N ALA A 129 11.45 -12.38 -17.16
CA ALA A 129 10.89 -11.08 -16.80
C ALA A 129 11.55 -9.95 -17.60
N LEU A 130 10.75 -8.98 -18.03
CA LEU A 130 11.24 -7.80 -18.74
C LEU A 130 12.14 -6.98 -17.82
N LYS A 131 13.27 -6.49 -18.35
CA LYS A 131 14.15 -5.60 -17.59
C LYS A 131 13.40 -4.34 -17.19
N THR A 132 13.34 -4.08 -15.89
CA THR A 132 12.77 -2.85 -15.34
C THR A 132 13.90 -1.93 -14.93
N PRO A 133 13.89 -0.65 -15.35
CA PRO A 133 14.91 0.28 -14.87
C PRO A 133 14.84 0.36 -13.35
N SER A 134 15.97 0.09 -12.69
CA SER A 134 16.12 0.33 -11.26
C SER A 134 16.25 1.83 -11.05
N ARG A 135 15.19 2.46 -10.56
CA ARG A 135 15.27 3.85 -10.10
C ARG A 135 15.69 3.81 -8.63
N LEU A 136 16.69 4.56 -8.26
CA LEU A 136 16.99 4.78 -6.85
C LEU A 136 15.74 5.35 -6.17
N PRO A 137 15.38 4.83 -5.00
CA PRO A 137 14.27 5.39 -4.25
C PRO A 137 14.56 6.86 -3.93
N SER A 138 13.60 7.74 -4.20
CA SER A 138 13.69 9.14 -3.79
C SER A 138 13.43 9.26 -2.30
N PHE A 139 14.21 10.08 -1.62
CA PHE A 139 13.98 10.48 -0.23
C PHE A 139 14.12 12.01 -0.11
N VAL A 140 13.60 12.58 0.96
CA VAL A 140 13.73 14.02 1.25
C VAL A 140 14.98 14.23 2.08
N GLU A 141 15.80 15.19 1.73
CA GLU A 141 16.98 15.55 2.52
C GLU A 141 16.60 15.98 3.94
N GLU A 142 17.48 15.68 4.90
CA GLU A 142 17.21 15.91 6.32
C GLU A 142 16.95 17.37 6.65
N SER A 143 17.69 18.30 6.04
CA SER A 143 17.51 19.75 6.21
C SER A 143 16.12 20.18 5.77
N ARG A 144 15.68 19.77 4.59
CA ARG A 144 14.33 20.07 4.06
C ARG A 144 13.24 19.44 4.91
N MET A 145 13.41 18.17 5.28
CA MET A 145 12.43 17.50 6.13
C MET A 145 12.32 18.16 7.50
N ASN A 146 13.41 18.67 8.05
CA ASN A 146 13.42 19.41 9.29
C ASN A 146 12.63 20.73 9.17
N SER A 147 12.87 21.52 8.11
CA SER A 147 12.13 22.77 7.90
C SER A 147 10.63 22.50 7.74
N LEU A 148 10.27 21.49 6.95
CA LEU A 148 8.88 21.08 6.76
C LEU A 148 8.22 20.65 8.08
N VAL A 149 8.93 19.87 8.91
CA VAL A 149 8.42 19.45 10.22
C VAL A 149 8.24 20.63 11.17
N ASP A 150 9.16 21.62 11.17
CA ASP A 150 9.02 22.83 11.99
C ASP A 150 7.77 23.63 11.61
N GLU A 151 7.49 23.77 10.31
CA GLU A 151 6.29 24.42 9.79
C GLU A 151 4.99 23.66 10.18
N LEU A 152 4.99 22.34 10.01
CA LEU A 152 3.81 21.49 10.27
C LEU A 152 3.52 21.27 11.76
N LEU A 153 4.46 21.51 12.65
CA LEU A 153 4.23 21.40 14.09
C LEU A 153 3.44 22.56 14.70
N ASP A 154 3.34 23.68 13.99
CA ASP A 154 2.52 24.83 14.38
C ASP A 154 1.53 25.21 13.26
N PRO A 155 0.60 24.31 12.92
CA PRO A 155 -0.40 24.60 11.89
C PRO A 155 -1.42 25.61 12.43
N SER A 156 -2.15 26.26 11.50
CA SER A 156 -3.28 27.10 11.87
C SER A 156 -4.35 26.34 12.67
N ASP A 157 -5.24 27.06 13.37
CA ASP A 157 -6.33 26.44 14.15
C ASP A 157 -7.46 25.84 13.28
N ASP A 158 -7.30 25.82 11.95
CA ASP A 158 -8.24 25.15 11.06
C ASP A 158 -8.10 23.61 11.16
N PHE A 159 -9.22 22.93 11.32
CA PHE A 159 -9.29 21.47 11.43
C PHE A 159 -8.58 20.76 10.27
N LEU A 160 -8.81 21.19 9.02
CA LEU A 160 -8.21 20.52 7.87
C LEU A 160 -6.69 20.73 7.82
N ALA A 161 -6.22 21.95 8.15
CA ALA A 161 -4.79 22.23 8.22
C ALA A 161 -4.08 21.34 9.28
N GLN A 162 -4.67 21.22 10.46
CA GLN A 162 -4.13 20.35 11.52
C GLN A 162 -4.18 18.86 11.14
N ARG A 163 -5.28 18.41 10.56
CA ARG A 163 -5.40 17.05 10.05
C ARG A 163 -4.32 16.74 9.02
N ASP A 164 -4.15 17.60 8.05
CA ASP A 164 -3.23 17.40 6.93
C ASP A 164 -1.76 17.44 7.41
N ALA A 165 -1.43 18.34 8.34
CA ALA A 165 -0.14 18.36 9.01
C ALA A 165 0.11 17.05 9.78
N LEU A 166 -0.88 16.57 10.52
CA LEU A 166 -0.78 15.31 11.28
C LEU A 166 -0.59 14.08 10.38
N VAL A 167 -1.24 14.05 9.20
CA VAL A 167 -1.01 13.00 8.19
C VAL A 167 0.46 12.91 7.81
N ILE A 168 1.10 14.04 7.50
CA ILE A 168 2.51 14.08 7.09
C ILE A 168 3.42 13.69 8.26
N LEU A 169 3.18 14.29 9.42
CA LEU A 169 4.01 14.10 10.60
C LEU A 169 3.97 12.65 11.11
N LEU A 170 2.80 12.02 11.15
CA LEU A 170 2.69 10.60 11.55
C LEU A 170 3.35 9.68 10.52
N LEU A 171 3.15 9.91 9.22
CA LEU A 171 3.83 9.11 8.18
C LEU A 171 5.35 9.20 8.30
N TYR A 172 5.89 10.40 8.55
CA TYR A 172 7.33 10.59 8.69
C TYR A 172 7.85 10.14 10.05
N ALA A 173 7.17 10.46 11.15
CA ALA A 173 7.63 10.12 12.49
C ALA A 173 7.60 8.62 12.77
N THR A 174 6.67 7.88 12.19
CA THR A 174 6.45 6.45 12.50
C THR A 174 6.80 5.51 11.35
N GLY A 175 6.95 6.05 10.14
CA GLY A 175 7.21 5.26 8.95
C GLY A 175 6.09 4.28 8.57
N ILE A 176 4.87 4.43 9.09
CA ILE A 176 3.72 3.55 8.79
C ILE A 176 3.28 3.66 7.34
N ARG A 177 2.55 2.64 6.85
CA ARG A 177 1.97 2.67 5.50
C ARG A 177 0.73 3.57 5.49
N LEU A 178 0.44 4.19 4.34
CA LEU A 178 -0.76 5.03 4.21
C LEU A 178 -2.06 4.29 4.59
N ALA A 179 -2.19 3.03 4.21
CA ALA A 179 -3.37 2.23 4.56
C ALA A 179 -3.47 1.99 6.08
N GLU A 180 -2.34 1.80 6.76
CA GLU A 180 -2.27 1.69 8.21
C GLU A 180 -2.66 3.03 8.86
N LEU A 181 -2.13 4.16 8.37
CA LEU A 181 -2.48 5.50 8.84
C LEU A 181 -3.99 5.76 8.75
N LEU A 182 -4.60 5.48 7.59
CA LEU A 182 -6.03 5.74 7.37
C LEU A 182 -6.95 4.81 8.17
N SER A 183 -6.43 3.69 8.66
CA SER A 183 -7.18 2.78 9.54
C SER A 183 -7.00 3.08 11.02
N LEU A 184 -6.19 4.08 11.39
CA LEU A 184 -5.93 4.42 12.79
C LEU A 184 -7.20 4.87 13.51
N ARG A 185 -7.35 4.33 14.70
CA ARG A 185 -8.37 4.70 15.65
C ARG A 185 -7.75 5.43 16.85
N ILE A 186 -8.55 6.19 17.54
CA ILE A 186 -8.09 6.90 18.76
C ILE A 186 -7.58 5.89 19.80
N ASP A 187 -8.24 4.73 19.92
CA ASP A 187 -7.88 3.66 20.87
C ASP A 187 -6.59 2.90 20.48
N ASP A 188 -6.04 3.14 19.30
CA ASP A 188 -4.74 2.57 18.90
C ASP A 188 -3.56 3.30 19.58
N PHE A 189 -3.81 4.43 20.23
CA PHE A 189 -2.81 5.16 21.00
C PHE A 189 -2.85 4.81 22.48
N SER A 190 -1.70 4.94 23.16
CA SER A 190 -1.64 4.97 24.62
C SER A 190 -2.31 6.24 25.16
N ASP A 191 -2.63 6.25 26.46
CA ASP A 191 -3.26 7.41 27.14
C ASP A 191 -2.46 8.71 26.96
N ASP A 192 -1.12 8.60 26.92
CA ASP A 192 -0.21 9.72 26.71
C ASP A 192 0.08 10.02 25.24
N PHE A 193 -0.50 9.28 24.29
CA PHE A 193 -0.24 9.38 22.85
C PHE A 193 1.22 9.20 22.44
N ASP A 194 2.05 8.66 23.30
CA ASP A 194 3.50 8.45 23.05
C ASP A 194 3.81 7.07 22.43
N ILE A 195 2.79 6.20 22.36
CA ILE A 195 2.84 4.88 21.76
C ILE A 195 1.67 4.70 20.80
N LEU A 196 1.95 4.13 19.64
CA LEU A 196 0.98 3.78 18.62
C LEU A 196 1.02 2.29 18.32
N LYS A 197 -0.10 1.60 18.50
CA LYS A 197 -0.30 0.20 18.15
C LYS A 197 -0.83 0.10 16.73
N ILE A 198 -0.12 -0.62 15.86
CA ILE A 198 -0.45 -0.72 14.44
C ILE A 198 -0.75 -2.16 14.07
N LYS A 199 -1.91 -2.38 13.44
CA LYS A 199 -2.30 -3.66 12.85
C LYS A 199 -1.77 -3.75 11.42
N GLY A 200 -0.88 -4.70 11.17
CA GLY A 200 -0.28 -4.95 9.86
C GLY A 200 -0.96 -6.08 9.07
N LYS A 201 -0.37 -6.45 7.95
CA LYS A 201 -0.87 -7.56 7.11
C LYS A 201 -0.84 -8.88 7.89
N GLY A 202 -1.96 -9.61 7.88
CA GLY A 202 -2.09 -10.91 8.55
C GLY A 202 -2.33 -10.80 10.05
N ASP A 203 -2.95 -9.69 10.49
CA ASP A 203 -3.30 -9.41 11.89
C ASP A 203 -2.10 -9.35 12.87
N LYS A 204 -0.91 -9.11 12.31
CA LYS A 204 0.29 -8.90 13.11
C LYS A 204 0.28 -7.47 13.65
N GLU A 205 0.38 -7.35 14.98
CA GLU A 205 0.48 -6.06 15.63
C GLU A 205 1.94 -5.67 15.84
N ARG A 206 2.21 -4.38 15.77
CA ARG A 206 3.49 -3.80 16.18
C ARG A 206 3.28 -2.49 16.90
N ILE A 207 4.22 -2.15 17.75
CA ILE A 207 4.23 -0.92 18.53
C ILE A 207 5.24 0.03 17.91
N VAL A 208 4.85 1.28 17.75
CA VAL A 208 5.74 2.35 17.27
C VAL A 208 5.68 3.53 18.23
N PRO A 209 6.82 4.03 18.73
CA PRO A 209 6.84 5.22 19.55
C PRO A 209 6.47 6.47 18.74
N VAL A 210 5.78 7.41 19.38
CA VAL A 210 5.41 8.70 18.81
C VAL A 210 6.19 9.79 19.57
N VAL A 211 6.84 10.70 18.83
CA VAL A 211 7.60 11.80 19.45
C VAL A 211 6.66 12.82 20.09
N GLY A 212 7.08 13.38 21.21
CA GLY A 212 6.26 14.30 22.03
C GLY A 212 5.56 15.43 21.25
N PRO A 213 6.22 16.17 20.35
CA PRO A 213 5.56 17.21 19.55
C PRO A 213 4.41 16.68 18.69
N VAL A 214 4.56 15.48 18.11
CA VAL A 214 3.49 14.85 17.31
C VAL A 214 2.36 14.36 18.22
N ALA A 215 2.67 13.81 19.40
CA ALA A 215 1.68 13.43 20.40
C ALA A 215 0.84 14.63 20.86
N ALA A 216 1.47 15.81 21.06
CA ALA A 216 0.78 17.05 21.39
C ALA A 216 -0.17 17.47 20.25
N LEU A 217 0.26 17.37 18.99
CA LEU A 217 -0.57 17.69 17.84
C LEU A 217 -1.75 16.71 17.71
N VAL A 218 -1.58 15.43 18.04
CA VAL A 218 -2.70 14.48 18.10
C VAL A 218 -3.75 14.92 19.11
N ARG A 219 -3.35 15.32 20.32
CA ARG A 219 -4.28 15.83 21.35
C ARG A 219 -5.05 17.07 20.86
N ARG A 220 -4.33 18.05 20.30
CA ARG A 220 -4.95 19.27 19.76
C ARG A 220 -5.93 18.96 18.62
N HIS A 221 -5.59 18.01 17.74
CA HIS A 221 -6.49 17.56 16.68
C HIS A 221 -7.79 16.95 17.22
N LEU A 222 -7.68 16.12 18.27
CA LEU A 222 -8.85 15.53 18.94
C LEU A 222 -9.71 16.57 19.65
N GLU A 223 -9.10 17.60 20.21
CA GLU A 223 -9.82 18.74 20.79
C GLU A 223 -10.63 19.50 19.74
N LEU A 224 -10.06 19.72 18.53
CA LEU A 224 -10.78 20.34 17.42
C LEU A 224 -11.94 19.49 16.91
N ILE A 225 -11.75 18.17 16.77
CA ILE A 225 -12.82 17.24 16.39
C ILE A 225 -14.01 17.38 17.34
N ARG A 226 -13.75 17.52 18.65
CA ARG A 226 -14.78 17.68 19.69
C ARG A 226 -15.41 19.08 19.64
N ALA A 227 -14.59 20.13 19.54
CA ALA A 227 -15.04 21.51 19.53
C ALA A 227 -15.92 21.87 18.31
N GLU A 228 -15.57 21.33 17.14
CA GLU A 228 -16.31 21.57 15.90
C GLU A 228 -17.43 20.53 15.66
N ASN A 229 -17.64 19.57 16.59
CA ASN A 229 -18.63 18.47 16.48
C ASN A 229 -18.53 17.70 15.16
N ILE A 230 -17.30 17.46 14.67
CA ILE A 230 -17.05 16.82 13.39
C ILE A 230 -17.37 15.31 13.44
N CYS A 231 -17.32 14.70 14.61
CA CYS A 231 -17.50 13.26 14.78
C CYS A 231 -18.94 12.92 15.17
N GLU A 232 -19.62 12.10 14.36
CA GLU A 232 -20.85 11.44 14.77
C GLU A 232 -20.56 10.44 15.92
N SER A 233 -21.50 10.33 16.85
CA SER A 233 -21.38 9.43 18.01
C SER A 233 -21.05 8.00 17.58
N GLY A 234 -19.89 7.50 18.00
CA GLY A 234 -19.40 6.13 17.72
C GLY A 234 -18.36 5.99 16.61
N ASN A 235 -17.99 7.06 15.90
CA ASN A 235 -16.89 7.01 14.95
C ASN A 235 -15.56 7.27 15.68
N ASN A 236 -14.71 6.26 15.78
CA ASN A 236 -13.42 6.31 16.50
C ASN A 236 -12.21 6.51 15.53
N CYS A 237 -12.45 6.92 14.28
CA CYS A 237 -11.38 7.17 13.31
C CYS A 237 -10.62 8.46 13.64
N LEU A 238 -9.28 8.41 13.56
CA LEU A 238 -8.44 9.58 13.79
C LEU A 238 -8.55 10.61 12.65
N PHE A 239 -8.60 10.15 11.39
CA PHE A 239 -8.61 11.02 10.22
C PHE A 239 -10.00 11.09 9.60
N LEU A 240 -10.62 12.25 9.75
CA LEU A 240 -11.97 12.53 9.25
C LEU A 240 -11.95 13.65 8.19
N THR A 241 -12.97 13.67 7.34
CA THR A 241 -13.33 14.83 6.54
C THR A 241 -14.10 15.84 7.40
N ARG A 242 -14.31 17.06 6.91
CA ARG A 242 -15.14 18.05 7.62
C ARG A 242 -16.58 17.58 7.86
N ASP A 243 -17.08 16.65 7.01
CA ASP A 243 -18.40 16.03 7.14
C ASP A 243 -18.42 14.82 8.09
N GLY A 244 -17.35 14.58 8.88
CA GLY A 244 -17.27 13.47 9.84
C GLY A 244 -17.06 12.08 9.23
N LYS A 245 -16.84 11.98 7.92
CA LYS A 245 -16.56 10.70 7.24
C LYS A 245 -15.07 10.36 7.31
N PRO A 246 -14.69 9.07 7.30
CA PRO A 246 -13.29 8.68 7.21
C PRO A 246 -12.61 9.27 5.98
N MET A 247 -11.39 9.78 6.15
CA MET A 247 -10.57 10.35 5.06
C MET A 247 -10.28 9.29 4.00
N SER A 248 -10.52 9.64 2.74
CA SER A 248 -10.27 8.73 1.62
C SER A 248 -8.78 8.61 1.29
N ARG A 249 -8.39 7.47 0.69
CA ARG A 249 -7.01 7.27 0.21
C ARG A 249 -6.60 8.33 -0.82
N THR A 250 -7.49 8.70 -1.72
CA THR A 250 -7.24 9.72 -2.76
C THR A 250 -6.96 11.08 -2.15
N GLU A 251 -7.74 11.46 -1.13
CA GLU A 251 -7.55 12.70 -0.39
C GLU A 251 -6.19 12.72 0.33
N ALA A 252 -5.86 11.68 1.07
CA ALA A 252 -4.57 11.57 1.73
C ALA A 252 -3.38 11.60 0.75
N TYR A 253 -3.50 10.98 -0.42
CA TYR A 253 -2.49 11.12 -1.48
C TYR A 253 -2.35 12.55 -1.97
N ARG A 254 -3.47 13.27 -2.13
CA ARG A 254 -3.47 14.67 -2.56
C ARG A 254 -2.77 15.57 -1.54
N VAL A 255 -3.06 15.38 -0.26
CA VAL A 255 -2.40 16.09 0.85
C VAL A 255 -0.88 15.83 0.81
N VAL A 256 -0.46 14.57 0.81
CA VAL A 256 0.98 14.22 0.80
C VAL A 256 1.67 14.78 -0.44
N HIS A 257 1.03 14.69 -1.61
CA HIS A 257 1.59 15.19 -2.86
C HIS A 257 1.73 16.72 -2.84
N GLY A 258 0.71 17.44 -2.36
CA GLY A 258 0.72 18.90 -2.24
C GLY A 258 1.86 19.38 -1.34
N VAL A 259 1.90 18.92 -0.11
CA VAL A 259 2.91 19.31 0.89
C VAL A 259 4.33 19.01 0.42
N LEU A 260 4.59 17.80 -0.11
CA LEU A 260 5.93 17.46 -0.59
C LEU A 260 6.34 18.27 -1.82
N ARG A 261 5.40 18.65 -2.68
CA ARG A 261 5.67 19.50 -3.84
C ARG A 261 5.99 20.94 -3.43
N GLU A 262 5.25 21.50 -2.50
CA GLU A 262 5.50 22.85 -1.92
C GLU A 262 6.85 22.89 -1.20
N ALA A 263 7.22 21.82 -0.50
CA ALA A 263 8.55 21.65 0.09
C ALA A 263 9.67 21.46 -0.96
N GLY A 264 9.37 21.53 -2.26
CA GLY A 264 10.35 21.43 -3.35
C GLY A 264 10.96 20.02 -3.53
N VAL A 265 10.25 18.97 -3.10
CA VAL A 265 10.71 17.60 -3.29
C VAL A 265 10.64 17.23 -4.77
N GLN A 266 11.78 16.98 -5.39
CA GLN A 266 11.86 16.58 -6.79
C GLN A 266 11.51 15.10 -6.98
N GLY A 267 10.78 14.79 -8.05
CA GLY A 267 10.42 13.41 -8.40
C GLY A 267 9.06 12.96 -7.87
N LYS A 268 8.96 11.70 -7.40
CA LYS A 268 7.69 11.15 -6.92
C LYS A 268 7.39 11.65 -5.52
N SER A 269 6.37 12.49 -5.39
CA SER A 269 5.85 12.94 -4.10
C SER A 269 4.71 12.00 -3.67
N SER A 270 5.03 11.00 -2.84
CA SER A 270 4.06 9.99 -2.41
C SER A 270 4.30 9.55 -0.96
N PRO A 271 3.30 8.97 -0.29
CA PRO A 271 3.48 8.45 1.08
C PRO A 271 4.65 7.48 1.25
N HIS A 272 5.00 6.72 0.21
CA HIS A 272 6.16 5.84 0.23
C HIS A 272 7.49 6.59 0.33
N VAL A 273 7.56 7.83 -0.19
CA VAL A 273 8.75 8.68 -0.06
C VAL A 273 8.98 9.06 1.41
N LEU A 274 7.92 9.47 2.14
CA LEU A 274 8.03 9.78 3.58
C LEU A 274 8.50 8.58 4.39
N ARG A 275 7.93 7.38 4.13
CA ARG A 275 8.37 6.15 4.79
C ARG A 275 9.83 5.80 4.45
N HIS A 276 10.25 5.99 3.20
CA HIS A 276 11.64 5.76 2.81
C HIS A 276 12.58 6.80 3.43
N THR A 277 12.16 8.06 3.49
CA THR A 277 12.87 9.15 4.18
C THR A 277 13.07 8.82 5.66
N PHE A 278 12.01 8.38 6.35
CA PHE A 278 12.10 7.91 7.73
C PHE A 278 13.16 6.81 7.89
N ALA A 279 13.08 5.76 7.07
CA ALA A 279 14.04 4.65 7.13
C ALA A 279 15.49 5.11 6.88
N THR A 280 15.70 5.99 5.88
CA THR A 280 17.02 6.51 5.51
C THR A 280 17.60 7.39 6.61
N HIS A 281 16.79 8.29 7.19
CA HIS A 281 17.25 9.17 8.27
C HIS A 281 17.60 8.40 9.54
N LEU A 282 16.84 7.34 9.87
CA LEU A 282 17.19 6.45 10.99
C LEU A 282 18.49 5.69 10.73
N LEU A 283 18.68 5.15 9.50
CA LEU A 283 19.91 4.45 9.12
C LEU A 283 21.14 5.36 9.20
N ASN A 284 21.03 6.60 8.72
CA ASN A 284 22.11 7.58 8.75
C ASN A 284 22.53 7.97 10.17
N ARG A 285 21.68 7.74 11.17
CA ARG A 285 21.95 8.02 12.58
C ARG A 285 22.40 6.80 13.39
N TRP A 286 22.93 5.78 12.71
CA TRP A 286 23.51 4.60 13.34
C TRP A 286 22.52 3.73 14.13
N THR A 287 21.27 3.67 13.69
CA THR A 287 20.30 2.76 14.26
C THR A 287 20.49 1.36 13.66
N ASP A 288 20.43 0.32 14.48
CA ASP A 288 20.48 -1.06 14.01
C ASP A 288 19.37 -1.29 12.97
N ILE A 289 19.76 -1.83 11.82
CA ILE A 289 18.82 -2.13 10.73
C ILE A 289 17.66 -3.05 11.17
N ARG A 290 17.89 -3.89 12.17
CA ARG A 290 16.87 -4.77 12.76
C ARG A 290 15.77 -3.98 13.44
N VAL A 291 16.13 -2.93 14.20
CA VAL A 291 15.18 -2.01 14.85
C VAL A 291 14.33 -1.30 13.80
N ILE A 292 14.95 -0.86 12.71
CA ILE A 292 14.22 -0.21 11.61
C ILE A 292 13.28 -1.18 10.91
N GLN A 293 13.70 -2.42 10.67
CA GLN A 293 12.86 -3.46 10.08
C GLN A 293 11.64 -3.79 10.96
N GLU A 294 11.83 -3.82 12.27
CA GLU A 294 10.77 -4.03 13.25
C GLU A 294 9.76 -2.87 13.25
N LEU A 295 10.22 -1.62 13.34
CA LEU A 295 9.38 -0.42 13.25
C LEU A 295 8.59 -0.37 11.95
N LEU A 296 9.19 -0.78 10.84
CA LEU A 296 8.55 -0.79 9.54
C LEU A 296 7.63 -2.00 9.32
N GLY A 297 7.69 -3.04 10.15
CA GLY A 297 6.89 -4.25 9.99
C GLY A 297 7.23 -5.00 8.70
N HIS A 298 8.52 -5.27 8.44
CA HIS A 298 8.98 -6.13 7.35
C HIS A 298 8.80 -7.61 7.72
N ALA A 299 8.16 -8.38 6.84
CA ALA A 299 7.63 -9.73 7.09
C ALA A 299 8.67 -10.88 7.17
N SER A 300 9.96 -10.59 7.23
CA SER A 300 11.00 -11.64 7.34
C SER A 300 11.72 -11.53 8.66
N LEU A 301 11.19 -12.11 9.65
CA LEU A 301 11.79 -12.82 10.78
C LEU A 301 10.66 -13.12 11.76
N GLU A 302 10.59 -14.36 12.20
CA GLU A 302 9.67 -14.86 13.21
C GLU A 302 9.76 -14.01 14.47
N ALA A 303 8.89 -13.03 14.60
CA ALA A 303 8.80 -12.26 15.83
C ALA A 303 7.35 -11.87 16.11
N THR A 304 6.62 -12.81 16.64
CA THR A 304 5.70 -12.50 17.72
C THR A 304 6.56 -12.34 18.96
N GLN A 305 7.42 -11.31 18.99
CA GLN A 305 8.03 -10.91 20.26
C GLN A 305 6.91 -10.32 21.11
N ILE A 306 6.63 -10.97 22.23
CA ILE A 306 5.83 -10.42 23.32
C ILE A 306 6.57 -9.16 23.77
N TYR A 307 6.04 -7.99 23.42
CA TYR A 307 6.59 -6.72 23.87
C TYR A 307 6.45 -6.63 25.37
N THR A 308 7.55 -6.89 26.08
CA THR A 308 7.66 -6.64 27.52
C THR A 308 7.87 -5.15 27.75
N HIS A 309 7.52 -4.66 28.94
CA HIS A 309 7.74 -3.25 29.31
C HIS A 309 9.20 -2.80 29.05
N ASN A 310 10.18 -3.66 29.30
CA ASN A 310 11.58 -3.40 29.05
C ASN A 310 11.93 -3.30 27.55
N SER A 311 11.26 -4.05 26.68
CA SER A 311 11.49 -3.96 25.22
C SER A 311 10.89 -2.68 24.63
N ILE A 312 9.77 -2.18 25.18
CA ILE A 312 9.16 -0.91 24.78
C ILE A 312 10.06 0.27 25.18
N GLU A 313 10.61 0.25 26.40
CA GLU A 313 11.56 1.28 26.85
C GLU A 313 12.84 1.28 26.01
N ALA A 314 13.41 0.12 25.68
CA ALA A 314 14.57 0.02 24.80
C ALA A 314 14.25 0.56 23.40
N LEU A 315 13.08 0.27 22.86
CA LEU A 315 12.62 0.78 21.57
C LEU A 315 12.44 2.31 21.59
N LYS A 316 11.83 2.86 22.66
CA LYS A 316 11.72 4.31 22.89
C LYS A 316 13.11 4.99 22.96
N GLN A 317 14.05 4.37 23.67
CA GLN A 317 15.41 4.91 23.79
C GLN A 317 16.15 4.89 22.44
N ALA A 318 16.14 3.76 21.73
CA ALA A 318 16.74 3.65 20.41
C ALA A 318 16.12 4.67 19.43
N TYR A 319 14.80 4.82 19.47
CA TYR A 319 14.08 5.80 18.66
C TYR A 319 14.43 7.25 19.04
N LYS A 320 14.48 7.59 20.34
CA LYS A 320 14.90 8.92 20.83
C LYS A 320 16.33 9.27 20.41
N GLN A 321 17.21 8.29 20.34
CA GLN A 321 18.60 8.51 19.91
C GLN A 321 18.70 8.74 18.40
N ALA A 322 17.92 8.01 17.62
CA ALA A 322 17.97 7.97 16.17
C ALA A 322 17.07 8.99 15.47
N HIS A 323 15.89 9.29 16.03
CA HIS A 323 14.97 10.21 15.39
C HIS A 323 15.40 11.68 15.55
N PRO A 324 15.48 12.49 14.45
CA PRO A 324 15.99 13.87 14.48
C PRO A 324 15.29 14.79 15.49
N ARG A 325 14.01 14.54 15.76
CA ARG A 325 13.16 15.39 16.61
C ARG A 325 12.90 14.84 18.01
N ALA A 326 13.42 13.66 18.34
CA ALA A 326 13.22 13.09 19.66
C ALA A 326 14.04 13.80 20.78
N LYS A 327 15.05 14.61 20.41
CA LYS A 327 15.96 15.31 21.34
C LYS A 327 15.59 16.77 21.64
N LYS A 328 14.64 17.37 20.91
CA LYS A 328 14.18 18.73 21.27
C LYS A 328 13.15 18.62 22.40
N ARG A 329 13.52 19.16 23.59
CA ARG A 329 12.61 19.49 24.69
C ARG A 329 11.77 20.70 24.31
#